data_93a8bbe6ed71db061ebce707acb43737
#
_entry.id   93a8bbe6ed71db061ebce707acb43737
#
_cell.length_a   1.000
_cell.length_b   1.000
_cell.length_c   1.000
_cell.angle_alpha   90.00
_cell.angle_beta   90.00
_cell.angle_gamma   90.00
#
_symmetry.space_group_name_H-M   'P 1'
#
loop_
_entity.id
_entity.type
_entity.pdbx_description
1 polymer ?
#
loop_
_entity_poly.entity_id
_entity_poly.type
_entity_poly.pdbx_seq_one_letter_code
_entity_poly.pdbx_strand_id
1 'polypeptide(L)'
;IVQDMFLTETCAFADVILPASGWAEKDGTVSNTDRRVQLGRAAVPTPGEARQDLWIIRDIGQGLGLDWHYQHVSEVYEEMRGAMPSINGITWDRLVDKGSVTYPCKDADDAGQSVVFVDAFPTESGKAKLVAAKAVLPDEQPDTEYPMVLMTGRQLEHWHTGSMTRRTQVLDAIEPVPVVYVSPQDMEVAGLEAGGNVTVKSRRGELTAFVRVDAALKQGEIFIPFCYHEAAANLLTNEALDPVGKIPEFKYCAVKLQAA
;
A
#
# COMPACT_ATOMS: atom_id res chain seq x y z
N ILE A 1 -19.37 -9.30 -3.51
CA ILE A 1 -19.61 -8.04 -2.78
C ILE A 1 -18.37 -7.17 -2.88
N VAL A 2 -18.54 -5.92 -3.28
CA VAL A 2 -17.46 -4.92 -3.29
C VAL A 2 -17.86 -3.77 -2.38
N GLN A 3 -16.94 -3.37 -1.49
CA GLN A 3 -17.05 -2.19 -0.64
C GLN A 3 -15.96 -1.23 -1.06
N ASP A 4 -16.33 -0.12 -1.68
CA ASP A 4 -15.37 0.88 -2.18
C ASP A 4 -16.02 2.26 -2.24
N MET A 5 -15.20 3.31 -2.25
CA MET A 5 -15.64 4.69 -2.40
C MET A 5 -15.90 5.08 -3.87
N PHE A 6 -15.42 4.29 -4.83
CA PHE A 6 -15.61 4.49 -6.27
C PHE A 6 -16.16 3.23 -6.94
N LEU A 7 -16.91 3.41 -8.03
CA LEU A 7 -17.24 2.35 -8.96
C LEU A 7 -15.99 2.00 -9.77
N THR A 8 -15.18 1.11 -9.22
CA THR A 8 -13.98 0.59 -9.88
C THR A 8 -14.34 -0.52 -10.86
N GLU A 9 -13.41 -0.91 -11.71
CA GLU A 9 -13.57 -2.01 -12.66
C GLU A 9 -13.92 -3.34 -11.97
N THR A 10 -13.46 -3.53 -10.74
CA THR A 10 -13.81 -4.67 -9.88
C THR A 10 -15.32 -4.76 -9.61
N CYS A 11 -16.00 -3.61 -9.54
CA CYS A 11 -17.46 -3.57 -9.30
C CYS A 11 -18.25 -4.23 -10.43
N ALA A 12 -17.70 -4.35 -11.65
CA ALA A 12 -18.35 -5.05 -12.77
C ALA A 12 -18.56 -6.56 -12.51
N PHE A 13 -17.81 -7.12 -11.56
CA PHE A 13 -17.90 -8.53 -11.16
C PHE A 13 -18.70 -8.74 -9.87
N ALA A 14 -19.24 -7.66 -9.28
CA ALA A 14 -19.96 -7.74 -8.01
C ALA A 14 -21.47 -7.84 -8.20
N ASP A 15 -22.12 -8.67 -7.38
CA ASP A 15 -23.57 -8.72 -7.26
C ASP A 15 -24.11 -7.64 -6.33
N VAL A 16 -23.30 -7.19 -5.37
CA VAL A 16 -23.63 -6.17 -4.38
C VAL A 16 -22.48 -5.19 -4.25
N ILE A 17 -22.78 -3.89 -4.32
CA ILE A 17 -21.84 -2.81 -4.15
C ILE A 17 -22.26 -1.99 -2.93
N LEU A 18 -21.35 -1.84 -1.96
CA LEU A 18 -21.55 -1.07 -0.73
C LEU A 18 -20.71 0.19 -0.79
N PRO A 19 -21.31 1.38 -0.99
CA PRO A 19 -20.57 2.62 -1.10
C PRO A 19 -19.96 3.00 0.25
N ALA A 20 -18.63 3.15 0.26
CA ALA A 20 -17.85 3.51 1.42
C ALA A 20 -17.44 4.98 1.42
N SER A 21 -17.16 5.54 2.59
CA SER A 21 -16.69 6.93 2.74
C SER A 21 -15.17 7.04 2.56
N GLY A 22 -14.73 8.22 2.09
CA GLY A 22 -13.33 8.60 2.08
C GLY A 22 -12.79 8.91 3.48
N TRP A 23 -11.47 8.99 3.61
CA TRP A 23 -10.82 9.26 4.90
C TRP A 23 -11.18 10.64 5.49
N ALA A 24 -11.45 11.65 4.66
CA ALA A 24 -11.85 12.98 5.10
C ALA A 24 -13.33 13.08 5.49
N GLU A 25 -14.11 12.02 5.30
CA GLU A 25 -15.55 11.94 5.53
C GLU A 25 -15.91 11.15 6.79
N LYS A 26 -14.90 10.80 7.61
CA LYS A 26 -15.08 9.92 8.77
C LYS A 26 -14.18 10.30 9.93
N ASP A 27 -14.64 9.97 11.14
CA ASP A 27 -13.83 10.02 12.35
C ASP A 27 -13.12 8.67 12.55
N GLY A 28 -11.95 8.71 13.21
CA GLY A 28 -11.20 7.52 13.53
C GLY A 28 -9.79 7.82 13.99
N THR A 29 -9.00 6.77 14.20
CA THR A 29 -7.59 6.90 14.51
C THR A 29 -6.72 6.42 13.35
N VAL A 30 -5.58 7.07 13.17
CA VAL A 30 -4.55 6.70 12.18
C VAL A 30 -3.23 6.54 12.90
N SER A 31 -2.53 5.43 12.63
CA SER A 31 -1.19 5.18 13.16
C SER A 31 -0.15 5.30 12.06
N ASN A 32 0.88 6.10 12.32
CA ASN A 32 1.99 6.29 11.40
C ASN A 32 3.10 5.24 11.64
N THR A 33 4.05 5.17 10.71
CA THR A 33 5.25 4.32 10.83
C THR A 33 6.13 4.71 12.02
N ASP A 34 6.11 5.99 12.44
CA ASP A 34 6.78 6.48 13.65
C ASP A 34 6.03 6.13 14.94
N ARG A 35 5.02 5.26 14.87
CA ARG A 35 4.20 4.79 15.98
C ARG A 35 3.33 5.87 16.62
N ARG A 36 3.08 6.97 15.94
CA ARG A 36 2.17 8.01 16.40
C ARG A 36 0.74 7.64 16.07
N VAL A 37 -0.09 7.52 17.10
CA VAL A 37 -1.55 7.38 16.97
C VAL A 37 -2.15 8.78 16.95
N GLN A 38 -2.93 9.09 15.92
CA GLN A 38 -3.51 10.41 15.70
C GLN A 38 -5.03 10.29 15.57
N LEU A 39 -5.74 11.31 16.03
CA LEU A 39 -7.19 11.41 15.83
C LEU A 39 -7.47 12.10 14.48
N GLY A 40 -8.09 11.35 13.56
CA GLY A 40 -8.70 11.88 12.36
C GLY A 40 -10.13 12.32 12.63
N ARG A 41 -10.52 13.48 12.07
CA ARG A 41 -11.89 13.99 12.15
C ARG A 41 -12.47 14.21 10.77
N ALA A 42 -13.75 13.92 10.61
CA ALA A 42 -14.46 14.24 9.38
C ALA A 42 -14.36 15.74 9.09
N ALA A 43 -13.88 16.08 7.90
CA ALA A 43 -13.74 17.45 7.42
C ALA A 43 -14.88 17.83 6.47
N VAL A 44 -15.49 16.84 5.82
CA VAL A 44 -16.60 17.01 4.87
C VAL A 44 -17.65 15.92 5.12
N PRO A 45 -18.93 16.18 4.77
CA PRO A 45 -19.97 15.17 4.90
C PRO A 45 -19.77 14.02 3.91
N THR A 46 -20.21 12.85 4.30
CA THR A 46 -20.24 11.67 3.43
C THR A 46 -21.21 11.89 2.26
N PRO A 47 -20.82 11.59 1.01
CA PRO A 47 -21.68 11.84 -0.14
C PRO A 47 -22.77 10.76 -0.29
N GLY A 48 -23.98 11.17 -0.69
CA GLY A 48 -25.08 10.28 -1.04
C GLY A 48 -25.40 9.24 0.05
N GLU A 49 -25.42 7.98 -0.31
CA GLU A 49 -25.68 6.85 0.60
C GLU A 49 -24.39 6.18 1.11
N ALA A 50 -23.22 6.73 0.82
CA ALA A 50 -21.97 6.19 1.30
C ALA A 50 -21.91 6.20 2.84
N ARG A 51 -21.29 5.18 3.41
CA ARG A 51 -21.13 5.01 4.86
C ARG A 51 -19.68 4.75 5.21
N GLN A 52 -19.30 5.11 6.42
CA GLN A 52 -18.01 4.73 6.95
C GLN A 52 -17.89 3.20 7.00
N ASP A 53 -16.74 2.67 6.56
CA ASP A 53 -16.48 1.22 6.49
C ASP A 53 -16.82 0.48 7.78
N LEU A 54 -16.52 1.09 8.93
CA LEU A 54 -16.81 0.54 10.24
C LEU A 54 -18.29 0.21 10.42
N TRP A 55 -19.19 1.10 9.98
CA TRP A 55 -20.63 0.90 10.11
C TRP A 55 -21.17 -0.14 9.14
N ILE A 56 -20.58 -0.22 7.95
CA ILE A 56 -20.90 -1.27 6.98
C ILE A 56 -20.52 -2.64 7.56
N ILE A 57 -19.30 -2.75 8.12
CA ILE A 57 -18.80 -3.99 8.73
C ILE A 57 -19.65 -4.37 9.97
N ARG A 58 -19.99 -3.40 10.81
CA ARG A 58 -20.90 -3.63 11.97
C ARG A 58 -22.23 -4.19 11.53
N ASP A 59 -22.86 -3.57 10.54
CA ASP A 59 -24.20 -3.96 10.08
C ASP A 59 -24.19 -5.36 9.44
N ILE A 60 -23.13 -5.71 8.71
CA ILE A 60 -22.91 -7.07 8.22
C ILE A 60 -22.71 -8.04 9.37
N GLY A 61 -21.88 -7.68 10.36
CA GLY A 61 -21.65 -8.49 11.55
C GLY A 61 -22.95 -8.78 12.32
N GLN A 62 -23.78 -7.77 12.53
CA GLN A 62 -25.10 -7.93 13.16
C GLN A 62 -26.01 -8.84 12.32
N GLY A 63 -26.00 -8.70 11.00
CA GLY A 63 -26.73 -9.59 10.09
C GLY A 63 -26.28 -11.06 10.18
N LEU A 64 -25.03 -11.30 10.57
CA LEU A 64 -24.47 -12.63 10.83
C LEU A 64 -24.67 -13.11 12.27
N GLY A 65 -25.34 -12.31 13.13
CA GLY A 65 -25.63 -12.67 14.52
C GLY A 65 -24.53 -12.28 15.52
N LEU A 66 -23.58 -11.42 15.14
CA LEU A 66 -22.59 -10.88 16.07
C LEU A 66 -23.20 -9.77 16.92
N ASP A 67 -22.81 -9.72 18.20
CA ASP A 67 -23.32 -8.77 19.20
C ASP A 67 -22.54 -7.45 19.16
N TRP A 68 -22.53 -6.78 18.00
CA TRP A 68 -21.81 -5.52 17.77
C TRP A 68 -22.74 -4.32 17.81
N HIS A 69 -22.90 -3.71 18.98
CA HIS A 69 -23.82 -2.59 19.21
C HIS A 69 -23.14 -1.23 19.29
N TYR A 70 -21.95 -1.08 18.71
CA TYR A 70 -21.23 0.20 18.68
C TYR A 70 -22.06 1.32 18.09
N GLN A 71 -22.11 2.45 18.79
CA GLN A 71 -22.79 3.67 18.37
C GLN A 71 -21.81 4.77 17.92
N HIS A 72 -20.60 4.72 18.48
CA HIS A 72 -19.54 5.68 18.15
C HIS A 72 -18.20 4.96 17.93
N VAL A 73 -17.35 5.55 17.08
CA VAL A 73 -16.04 4.96 16.74
C VAL A 73 -15.12 4.83 17.96
N SER A 74 -15.28 5.68 18.98
CA SER A 74 -14.53 5.58 20.24
C SER A 74 -14.77 4.27 20.97
N GLU A 75 -15.97 3.69 20.89
CA GLU A 75 -16.29 2.41 21.55
C GLU A 75 -15.48 1.26 20.94
N VAL A 76 -15.36 1.26 19.61
CA VAL A 76 -14.50 0.30 18.89
C VAL A 76 -13.03 0.53 19.23
N TYR A 77 -12.61 1.80 19.34
CA TYR A 77 -11.25 2.13 19.71
C TYR A 77 -10.92 1.68 21.16
N GLU A 78 -11.86 1.82 22.10
CA GLU A 78 -11.68 1.32 23.46
C GLU A 78 -11.53 -0.21 23.51
N GLU A 79 -12.30 -0.95 22.73
CA GLU A 79 -12.13 -2.40 22.61
C GLU A 79 -10.77 -2.74 21.99
N MET A 80 -10.34 -2.03 20.95
CA MET A 80 -9.03 -2.19 20.33
C MET A 80 -7.90 -1.96 21.36
N ARG A 81 -8.02 -0.97 22.24
CA ARG A 81 -7.08 -0.74 23.35
C ARG A 81 -6.98 -1.93 24.28
N GLY A 82 -8.12 -2.52 24.63
CA GLY A 82 -8.15 -3.74 25.45
C GLY A 82 -7.42 -4.92 24.82
N ALA A 83 -7.49 -5.05 23.50
CA ALA A 83 -6.79 -6.09 22.73
C ALA A 83 -5.32 -5.77 22.46
N MET A 84 -4.91 -4.50 22.56
CA MET A 84 -3.58 -4.00 22.20
C MET A 84 -2.92 -3.25 23.36
N PRO A 85 -2.27 -3.94 24.32
CA PRO A 85 -1.72 -3.31 25.53
C PRO A 85 -0.73 -2.17 25.28
N SER A 86 -0.07 -2.14 24.12
CA SER A 86 0.89 -1.09 23.78
C SER A 86 0.27 0.30 23.59
N ILE A 87 -1.04 0.38 23.38
CA ILE A 87 -1.79 1.64 23.26
C ILE A 87 -2.73 1.87 24.45
N ASN A 88 -2.65 1.10 25.51
CA ASN A 88 -3.59 1.16 26.62
C ASN A 88 -3.68 2.54 27.28
N GLY A 89 -2.58 3.29 27.34
CA GLY A 89 -2.54 4.66 27.85
C GLY A 89 -3.04 5.73 26.86
N ILE A 90 -3.39 5.35 25.65
CA ILE A 90 -3.84 6.29 24.60
C ILE A 90 -5.37 6.24 24.54
N THR A 91 -6.04 6.89 25.49
CA THR A 91 -7.50 6.94 25.51
C THR A 91 -8.05 7.84 24.38
N TRP A 92 -9.31 7.64 24.01
CA TRP A 92 -9.98 8.52 23.04
C TRP A 92 -9.96 9.98 23.49
N ASP A 93 -10.29 10.24 24.76
CA ASP A 93 -10.28 11.59 25.32
C ASP A 93 -8.89 12.23 25.27
N ARG A 94 -7.85 11.44 25.53
CA ARG A 94 -6.48 11.92 25.40
C ARG A 94 -6.11 12.29 23.95
N LEU A 95 -6.61 11.55 22.97
CA LEU A 95 -6.44 11.91 21.57
C LEU A 95 -7.27 13.15 21.20
N VAL A 96 -8.45 13.33 21.77
CA VAL A 96 -9.25 14.55 21.59
C VAL A 96 -8.49 15.77 22.11
N ASP A 97 -7.86 15.67 23.27
CA ASP A 97 -7.11 16.74 23.92
C ASP A 97 -5.76 17.02 23.22
N LYS A 98 -4.96 15.99 22.96
CA LYS A 98 -3.59 16.13 22.47
C LYS A 98 -3.44 16.01 20.94
N GLY A 99 -4.44 15.53 20.25
CA GLY A 99 -4.42 15.25 18.82
C GLY A 99 -3.64 13.99 18.45
N SER A 100 -2.51 13.72 19.12
CA SER A 100 -1.69 12.53 18.86
C SER A 100 -0.87 12.09 20.07
N VAL A 101 -0.58 10.78 20.16
CA VAL A 101 0.30 10.18 21.18
C VAL A 101 1.11 9.05 20.55
N THR A 102 2.37 8.92 20.93
CA THR A 102 3.26 7.85 20.41
C THR A 102 3.19 6.62 21.31
N TYR A 103 3.00 5.43 20.73
CA TYR A 103 3.06 4.17 21.48
C TYR A 103 4.48 3.52 21.40
N PRO A 104 4.88 2.64 22.35
CA PRO A 104 4.11 2.15 23.48
C PRO A 104 3.76 3.21 24.52
N CYS A 105 2.57 3.10 25.09
CA CYS A 105 2.04 3.99 26.11
C CYS A 105 1.16 3.16 27.06
N LYS A 106 1.65 2.90 28.27
CA LYS A 106 1.06 1.91 29.20
C LYS A 106 -0.18 2.41 29.93
N ASP A 107 -0.14 3.67 30.32
CA ASP A 107 -1.19 4.32 31.10
C ASP A 107 -1.37 5.79 30.68
N ALA A 108 -2.32 6.47 31.29
CA ALA A 108 -2.68 7.85 30.92
C ALA A 108 -1.57 8.87 31.22
N ASP A 109 -0.69 8.58 32.18
CA ASP A 109 0.41 9.46 32.58
C ASP A 109 1.70 9.19 31.79
N ASP A 110 1.79 8.04 31.09
CA ASP A 110 2.91 7.69 30.24
C ASP A 110 2.95 8.63 29.01
N ALA A 111 4.08 9.32 28.82
CA ALA A 111 4.27 10.24 27.69
C ALA A 111 4.37 9.51 26.34
N GLY A 112 4.51 8.18 26.35
CA GLY A 112 4.86 7.37 25.19
C GLY A 112 6.37 7.33 24.94
N GLN A 113 6.80 6.41 24.06
CA GLN A 113 8.22 6.16 23.82
C GLN A 113 8.61 6.58 22.41
N SER A 114 9.43 7.61 22.27
CA SER A 114 9.98 8.01 20.98
C SER A 114 10.99 7.01 20.42
N VAL A 115 11.76 6.34 21.31
CA VAL A 115 12.69 5.25 20.97
C VAL A 115 12.30 4.02 21.78
N VAL A 116 12.16 2.88 21.15
CA VAL A 116 11.85 1.59 21.80
C VAL A 116 13.13 0.80 22.12
N PHE A 117 13.04 -0.13 23.07
CA PHE A 117 14.11 -1.04 23.45
C PHE A 117 15.37 -0.35 23.96
N VAL A 118 15.24 0.81 24.60
CA VAL A 118 16.38 1.56 25.18
C VAL A 118 17.01 0.77 26.31
N ASP A 119 16.20 0.21 27.20
CA ASP A 119 16.66 -0.50 28.40
C ASP A 119 16.82 -2.01 28.18
N ALA A 120 15.86 -2.61 27.49
CA ALA A 120 15.85 -4.05 27.25
C ALA A 120 14.93 -4.42 26.06
N PHE A 121 15.18 -5.57 25.45
CA PHE A 121 14.27 -6.19 24.48
C PHE A 121 13.21 -7.01 25.21
N PRO A 122 11.99 -7.17 24.64
CA PRO A 122 10.90 -7.96 25.22
C PRO A 122 11.13 -9.47 24.99
N THR A 123 12.25 -9.98 25.43
CA THR A 123 12.67 -11.37 25.39
C THR A 123 12.97 -11.86 26.78
N GLU A 124 12.97 -13.16 27.02
CA GLU A 124 13.28 -13.75 28.33
C GLU A 124 14.67 -13.32 28.85
N SER A 125 15.65 -13.16 27.96
CA SER A 125 17.00 -12.73 28.31
C SER A 125 17.17 -11.21 28.41
N GLY A 126 16.16 -10.41 28.03
CA GLY A 126 16.26 -8.95 27.89
C GLY A 126 17.15 -8.46 26.74
N LYS A 127 17.72 -9.37 25.96
CA LYS A 127 18.61 -9.06 24.84
C LYS A 127 17.95 -9.34 23.49
N ALA A 128 18.37 -8.65 22.44
CA ALA A 128 17.94 -8.95 21.09
C ALA A 128 18.30 -10.39 20.70
N LYS A 129 17.36 -11.10 20.07
CA LYS A 129 17.61 -12.42 19.50
C LYS A 129 18.16 -12.28 18.09
N LEU A 130 19.42 -12.60 17.89
CA LEU A 130 20.02 -12.64 16.56
C LEU A 130 19.74 -14.00 15.92
N VAL A 131 19.20 -13.99 14.72
CA VAL A 131 18.89 -15.22 13.96
C VAL A 131 19.71 -15.19 12.67
N ALA A 132 20.50 -16.24 12.45
CA ALA A 132 21.21 -16.42 11.19
C ALA A 132 20.18 -16.73 10.08
N ALA A 133 20.19 -15.94 9.02
CA ALA A 133 19.36 -16.15 7.86
C ALA A 133 20.23 -16.43 6.63
N LYS A 134 19.79 -17.33 5.76
CA LYS A 134 20.37 -17.50 4.42
C LYS A 134 19.70 -16.51 3.48
N ALA A 135 20.50 -15.84 2.67
CA ALA A 135 19.97 -15.10 1.53
C ALA A 135 19.39 -16.11 0.52
N VAL A 136 18.13 -15.93 0.19
CA VAL A 136 17.44 -16.70 -0.84
C VAL A 136 17.30 -15.80 -2.06
N LEU A 137 17.71 -16.29 -3.22
CA LEU A 137 17.54 -15.56 -4.48
C LEU A 137 16.05 -15.54 -4.86
N PRO A 138 15.61 -14.53 -5.62
CA PRO A 138 14.30 -14.53 -6.25
C PRO A 138 14.07 -15.79 -7.08
N ASP A 139 12.83 -16.26 -7.13
CA ASP A 139 12.46 -17.48 -7.85
C ASP A 139 12.70 -17.39 -9.36
N GLU A 140 12.54 -16.17 -9.92
CA GLU A 140 12.86 -15.92 -11.32
C GLU A 140 14.13 -15.07 -11.42
N GLN A 141 15.11 -15.55 -12.19
CA GLN A 141 16.35 -14.83 -12.48
C GLN A 141 16.36 -14.40 -13.95
N PRO A 142 17.02 -13.26 -14.29
CA PRO A 142 17.30 -12.91 -15.66
C PRO A 142 18.11 -14.01 -16.38
N ASP A 143 17.84 -14.14 -17.67
CA ASP A 143 18.57 -15.04 -18.57
C ASP A 143 18.82 -14.39 -19.95
N THR A 144 19.27 -15.16 -20.92
CA THR A 144 19.57 -14.65 -22.26
C THR A 144 18.34 -14.20 -23.03
N GLU A 145 17.14 -14.72 -22.71
CA GLU A 145 15.89 -14.31 -23.38
C GLU A 145 15.23 -13.11 -22.69
N TYR A 146 15.30 -13.06 -21.36
CA TYR A 146 14.77 -11.99 -20.53
C TYR A 146 15.90 -11.44 -19.64
N PRO A 147 16.77 -10.59 -20.21
CA PRO A 147 18.04 -10.24 -19.56
C PRO A 147 17.94 -9.14 -18.52
N MET A 148 16.77 -8.53 -18.33
CA MET A 148 16.60 -7.38 -17.44
C MET A 148 15.74 -7.73 -16.24
N VAL A 149 15.96 -7.00 -15.14
CA VAL A 149 15.15 -7.06 -13.91
C VAL A 149 14.10 -5.97 -13.95
N LEU A 150 12.84 -6.35 -13.87
CA LEU A 150 11.72 -5.45 -13.59
C LEU A 150 11.56 -5.28 -12.09
N MET A 151 11.62 -4.04 -11.64
CA MET A 151 11.15 -3.60 -10.33
C MET A 151 9.82 -2.87 -10.49
N THR A 152 8.83 -3.19 -9.64
CA THR A 152 7.57 -2.44 -9.58
C THR A 152 7.48 -1.63 -8.31
N GLY A 153 6.77 -0.52 -8.34
CA GLY A 153 6.67 0.35 -7.17
C GLY A 153 5.64 1.46 -7.29
N ARG A 154 5.77 2.44 -6.42
CA ARG A 154 4.88 3.59 -6.32
C ARG A 154 5.37 4.75 -7.16
N GLN A 155 4.42 5.54 -7.64
CA GLN A 155 4.62 6.86 -8.23
C GLN A 155 4.27 7.91 -7.17
N LEU A 156 4.99 9.04 -7.13
CA LEU A 156 4.79 10.06 -6.11
C LEU A 156 3.38 10.66 -6.17
N GLU A 157 2.90 10.95 -7.37
CA GLU A 157 1.62 11.62 -7.64
C GLU A 157 0.43 10.69 -7.51
N HIS A 158 0.66 9.37 -7.54
CA HIS A 158 -0.40 8.37 -7.50
C HIS A 158 -0.30 7.45 -6.30
N TRP A 159 -1.43 7.30 -5.60
CA TRP A 159 -1.54 6.41 -4.46
C TRP A 159 -1.79 4.96 -4.91
N HIS A 160 -0.86 4.06 -4.58
CA HIS A 160 -0.95 2.62 -4.90
C HIS A 160 -1.32 2.36 -6.36
N THR A 161 -2.45 1.69 -6.61
CA THR A 161 -2.97 1.34 -7.95
C THR A 161 -3.65 2.51 -8.67
N GLY A 162 -3.64 3.71 -8.07
CA GLY A 162 -4.18 4.91 -8.68
C GLY A 162 -5.71 5.02 -8.63
N SER A 163 -6.42 4.08 -7.99
CA SER A 163 -7.89 4.06 -7.98
C SER A 163 -8.53 5.35 -7.45
N MET A 164 -7.88 6.07 -6.54
CA MET A 164 -8.32 7.39 -6.08
C MET A 164 -7.65 8.52 -6.87
N THR A 165 -6.33 8.53 -6.93
CA THR A 165 -5.55 9.67 -7.44
C THR A 165 -5.64 9.84 -8.95
N ARG A 166 -5.81 8.75 -9.73
CA ARG A 166 -6.07 8.80 -11.17
C ARG A 166 -7.47 9.38 -11.52
N ARG A 167 -8.36 9.50 -10.53
CA ARG A 167 -9.65 10.18 -10.65
C ARG A 167 -9.59 11.65 -10.22
N THR A 168 -8.43 12.14 -9.79
CA THR A 168 -8.18 13.53 -9.40
C THR A 168 -7.57 14.29 -10.57
N GLN A 169 -8.28 15.24 -11.15
CA GLN A 169 -7.86 15.99 -12.35
C GLN A 169 -6.45 16.56 -12.25
N VAL A 170 -6.06 17.11 -11.10
CA VAL A 170 -4.74 17.73 -10.91
C VAL A 170 -3.63 16.69 -10.91
N LEU A 171 -3.77 15.60 -10.13
CA LEU A 171 -2.74 14.57 -10.03
C LEU A 171 -2.60 13.76 -11.31
N ASP A 172 -3.72 13.45 -11.94
CA ASP A 172 -3.71 12.76 -13.24
C ASP A 172 -3.11 13.62 -14.36
N ALA A 173 -3.29 14.95 -14.32
CA ALA A 173 -2.66 15.86 -15.28
C ALA A 173 -1.13 15.97 -15.11
N ILE A 174 -0.59 15.72 -13.91
CA ILE A 174 0.85 15.74 -13.65
C ILE A 174 1.53 14.48 -14.20
N GLU A 175 0.94 13.31 -13.96
CA GLU A 175 1.45 12.00 -14.41
C GLU A 175 0.35 11.18 -15.09
N PRO A 176 -0.03 11.57 -16.33
CA PRO A 176 -1.23 11.06 -16.99
C PRO A 176 -1.06 9.70 -17.68
N VAL A 177 0.18 9.29 -17.97
CA VAL A 177 0.47 8.16 -18.86
C VAL A 177 1.39 7.13 -18.21
N PRO A 178 1.23 5.84 -18.56
CA PRO A 178 2.11 4.80 -18.04
C PRO A 178 3.55 5.01 -18.53
N VAL A 179 4.49 4.89 -17.60
CA VAL A 179 5.91 5.07 -17.83
C VAL A 179 6.72 3.85 -17.43
N VAL A 180 7.81 3.62 -18.16
CA VAL A 180 8.89 2.72 -17.76
C VAL A 180 10.17 3.52 -17.62
N TYR A 181 10.83 3.42 -16.48
CA TYR A 181 12.11 4.03 -16.23
C TYR A 181 13.22 3.08 -16.68
N VAL A 182 14.17 3.62 -17.44
CA VAL A 182 15.25 2.86 -18.07
C VAL A 182 16.57 3.60 -17.83
N SER A 183 17.66 2.86 -17.61
CA SER A 183 18.99 3.46 -17.47
C SER A 183 19.46 4.10 -18.79
N PRO A 184 20.34 5.14 -18.76
CA PRO A 184 20.91 5.72 -19.97
C PRO A 184 21.62 4.68 -20.85
N GLN A 185 22.30 3.71 -20.24
CA GLN A 185 23.02 2.64 -20.94
C GLN A 185 22.07 1.70 -21.69
N ASP A 186 20.98 1.30 -21.03
CA ASP A 186 19.98 0.43 -21.66
C ASP A 186 19.20 1.15 -22.76
N MET A 187 18.99 2.45 -22.61
CA MET A 187 18.43 3.30 -23.68
C MET A 187 19.27 3.25 -24.94
N GLU A 188 20.60 3.44 -24.81
CA GLU A 188 21.53 3.40 -25.92
C GLU A 188 21.58 2.01 -26.56
N VAL A 189 21.71 0.94 -25.74
CA VAL A 189 21.78 -0.44 -26.22
C VAL A 189 20.51 -0.86 -26.97
N ALA A 190 19.35 -0.45 -26.46
CA ALA A 190 18.05 -0.80 -27.04
C ALA A 190 17.59 0.16 -28.15
N GLY A 191 18.34 1.24 -28.40
CA GLY A 191 17.99 2.25 -29.42
C GLY A 191 16.70 2.99 -29.10
N LEU A 192 16.43 3.23 -27.82
CA LEU A 192 15.20 3.87 -27.33
C LEU A 192 15.39 5.39 -27.20
N GLU A 193 14.31 6.12 -27.43
CA GLU A 193 14.25 7.57 -27.22
C GLU A 193 13.38 7.91 -26.01
N ALA A 194 13.78 8.92 -25.25
CA ALA A 194 12.99 9.40 -24.12
C ALA A 194 11.63 9.94 -24.61
N GLY A 195 10.54 9.52 -23.97
CA GLY A 195 9.18 9.86 -24.41
C GLY A 195 8.65 9.00 -25.56
N GLY A 196 9.46 8.13 -26.14
CA GLY A 196 9.00 7.12 -27.10
C GLY A 196 8.30 5.95 -26.40
N ASN A 197 7.58 5.14 -27.17
CA ASN A 197 6.96 3.92 -26.67
C ASN A 197 7.94 2.75 -26.66
N VAL A 198 7.80 1.89 -25.66
CA VAL A 198 8.51 0.61 -25.59
C VAL A 198 7.56 -0.47 -25.10
N THR A 199 7.67 -1.66 -25.66
CA THR A 199 7.00 -2.85 -25.15
C THR A 199 7.92 -3.55 -24.14
N VAL A 200 7.41 -3.74 -22.92
CA VAL A 200 8.06 -4.54 -21.89
C VAL A 200 7.39 -5.92 -21.87
N LYS A 201 8.19 -6.97 -21.98
CA LYS A 201 7.69 -8.34 -22.06
C LYS A 201 8.34 -9.24 -21.03
N SER A 202 7.51 -10.03 -20.36
CA SER A 202 7.91 -11.15 -19.49
C SER A 202 7.44 -12.48 -20.09
N ARG A 203 7.66 -13.59 -19.40
CA ARG A 203 7.13 -14.91 -19.77
C ARG A 203 5.62 -15.01 -19.67
N ARG A 204 4.97 -14.07 -18.97
CA ARG A 204 3.53 -14.09 -18.63
C ARG A 204 2.69 -13.14 -19.46
N GLY A 205 3.29 -12.05 -19.90
CA GLY A 205 2.57 -11.04 -20.67
C GLY A 205 3.48 -9.92 -21.16
N GLU A 206 2.83 -8.92 -21.70
CA GLU A 206 3.49 -7.71 -22.21
C GLU A 206 2.63 -6.48 -21.96
N LEU A 207 3.26 -5.33 -21.86
CA LEU A 207 2.61 -4.03 -21.82
C LEU A 207 3.45 -3.00 -22.60
N THR A 208 2.80 -1.93 -23.03
CA THR A 208 3.46 -0.78 -23.67
C THR A 208 3.39 0.43 -22.76
N ALA A 209 4.50 1.13 -22.61
CA ALA A 209 4.61 2.34 -21.80
C ALA A 209 5.57 3.35 -22.42
N PHE A 210 5.49 4.61 -21.99
CA PHE A 210 6.42 5.64 -22.40
C PHE A 210 7.76 5.52 -21.67
N VAL A 211 8.85 5.66 -22.41
CA VAL A 211 10.20 5.58 -21.87
C VAL A 211 10.57 6.86 -21.13
N ARG A 212 11.02 6.70 -19.88
CA ARG A 212 11.61 7.78 -19.07
C ARG A 212 13.02 7.38 -18.64
N VAL A 213 13.98 8.25 -18.88
CA VAL A 213 15.38 8.00 -18.48
C VAL A 213 15.53 8.22 -16.97
N ASP A 214 16.18 7.28 -16.30
CA ASP A 214 16.59 7.43 -14.89
C ASP A 214 18.04 6.99 -14.70
N ALA A 215 18.91 7.96 -14.42
CA ALA A 215 20.34 7.72 -14.21
C ALA A 215 20.66 7.02 -12.86
N ALA A 216 19.68 6.86 -11.97
CA ALA A 216 19.86 6.12 -10.74
C ALA A 216 19.71 4.60 -10.93
N LEU A 217 19.11 4.16 -12.03
CA LEU A 217 19.00 2.74 -12.38
C LEU A 217 20.33 2.22 -12.91
N LYS A 218 20.68 1.01 -12.54
CA LYS A 218 21.81 0.30 -13.10
C LYS A 218 21.44 -0.33 -14.45
N GLN A 219 22.44 -0.58 -15.26
CA GLN A 219 22.24 -1.33 -16.49
C GLN A 219 21.60 -2.70 -16.21
N GLY A 220 20.58 -3.04 -16.98
CA GLY A 220 19.80 -4.26 -16.79
C GLY A 220 18.66 -4.14 -15.78
N GLU A 221 18.41 -2.96 -15.21
CA GLU A 221 17.29 -2.70 -14.31
C GLU A 221 16.28 -1.75 -14.94
N ILE A 222 14.98 -2.06 -14.82
CA ILE A 222 13.90 -1.16 -15.21
C ILE A 222 12.89 -1.05 -14.06
N PHE A 223 12.18 0.08 -14.02
CA PHE A 223 11.15 0.32 -13.01
C PHE A 223 9.83 0.71 -13.67
N ILE A 224 8.72 0.09 -13.24
CA ILE A 224 7.37 0.42 -13.69
C ILE A 224 6.48 0.72 -12.48
N PRO A 225 5.87 1.92 -12.42
CA PRO A 225 4.83 2.21 -11.44
C PRO A 225 3.59 1.34 -11.67
N PHE A 226 2.98 0.84 -10.59
CA PHE A 226 1.80 -0.01 -10.70
C PHE A 226 0.46 0.74 -10.62
N CYS A 227 0.48 2.06 -10.81
CA CYS A 227 -0.72 2.91 -10.71
C CYS A 227 -1.52 3.04 -12.02
N TYR A 228 -1.06 2.46 -13.11
CA TYR A 228 -1.68 2.55 -14.43
C TYR A 228 -2.40 1.25 -14.78
N HIS A 229 -3.73 1.25 -14.70
CA HIS A 229 -4.53 0.05 -15.02
C HIS A 229 -4.46 -0.30 -16.53
N GLU A 230 -4.29 0.70 -17.39
CA GLU A 230 -4.14 0.56 -18.84
C GLU A 230 -2.81 -0.10 -19.26
N ALA A 231 -1.82 -0.10 -18.36
CA ALA A 231 -0.54 -0.78 -18.51
C ALA A 231 -0.19 -1.46 -17.17
N ALA A 232 -1.02 -2.41 -16.77
CA ALA A 232 -0.95 -3.04 -15.47
C ALA A 232 0.35 -3.84 -15.29
N ALA A 233 1.27 -3.34 -14.45
CA ALA A 233 2.56 -3.98 -14.18
C ALA A 233 2.43 -5.45 -13.73
N ASN A 234 1.31 -5.81 -13.09
CA ASN A 234 1.04 -7.19 -12.65
C ASN A 234 0.86 -8.20 -13.80
N LEU A 235 0.65 -7.75 -15.04
CA LEU A 235 0.70 -8.65 -16.21
C LEU A 235 2.09 -9.25 -16.44
N LEU A 236 3.13 -8.61 -15.91
CA LEU A 236 4.51 -9.01 -16.09
C LEU A 236 5.06 -9.83 -14.92
N THR A 237 4.47 -9.70 -13.72
CA THR A 237 5.02 -10.25 -12.48
C THR A 237 4.84 -11.77 -12.39
N ASN A 238 5.76 -12.44 -11.69
CA ASN A 238 5.67 -13.88 -11.45
C ASN A 238 4.66 -14.20 -10.34
N GLU A 239 4.26 -15.47 -10.27
CA GLU A 239 3.26 -15.97 -9.32
C GLU A 239 3.84 -16.54 -8.02
N ALA A 240 5.19 -16.49 -7.88
CA ALA A 240 5.86 -17.01 -6.70
C ALA A 240 5.42 -16.28 -5.44
N LEU A 241 5.20 -17.06 -4.38
CA LEU A 241 4.77 -16.56 -3.08
C LEU A 241 5.77 -16.95 -2.01
N ASP A 242 6.04 -16.04 -1.07
CA ASP A 242 6.80 -16.45 0.10
C ASP A 242 6.08 -17.57 0.87
N PRO A 243 6.81 -18.54 1.42
CA PRO A 243 6.19 -19.76 1.96
C PRO A 243 5.36 -19.52 3.23
N VAL A 244 5.60 -18.44 3.96
CA VAL A 244 4.95 -18.13 5.25
C VAL A 244 3.84 -17.10 5.08
N GLY A 245 4.18 -15.89 4.66
CA GLY A 245 3.25 -14.76 4.55
C GLY A 245 2.46 -14.73 3.24
N LYS A 246 2.82 -15.58 2.28
CA LYS A 246 2.18 -15.63 0.95
C LYS A 246 2.24 -14.30 0.20
N ILE A 247 3.30 -13.53 0.43
CA ILE A 247 3.55 -12.26 -0.26
C ILE A 247 4.06 -12.57 -1.67
N PRO A 248 3.44 -12.02 -2.73
CA PRO A 248 3.89 -12.26 -4.10
C PRO A 248 5.22 -11.55 -4.39
N GLU A 249 6.04 -12.19 -5.23
CA GLU A 249 7.33 -11.67 -5.67
C GLU A 249 7.16 -10.65 -6.82
N PHE A 250 6.43 -9.58 -6.57
CA PHE A 250 6.07 -8.60 -7.61
C PHE A 250 7.12 -7.50 -7.84
N LYS A 251 8.22 -7.50 -7.09
CA LYS A 251 9.28 -6.48 -7.19
C LYS A 251 10.56 -6.97 -7.85
N TYR A 252 10.56 -8.19 -8.36
CA TYR A 252 11.70 -8.76 -9.06
C TYR A 252 11.21 -9.81 -10.08
N CYS A 253 11.23 -9.46 -11.36
CA CYS A 253 10.81 -10.34 -12.44
C CYS A 253 11.75 -10.17 -13.64
N ALA A 254 11.98 -11.25 -14.39
CA ALA A 254 12.80 -11.19 -15.60
C ALA A 254 11.98 -10.70 -16.78
N VAL A 255 12.52 -9.69 -17.49
CA VAL A 255 11.85 -9.03 -18.61
C VAL A 255 12.84 -8.67 -19.74
N LYS A 256 12.28 -8.29 -20.90
CA LYS A 256 13.02 -7.67 -21.99
C LYS A 256 12.28 -6.45 -22.52
N LEU A 257 13.03 -5.54 -23.12
CA LEU A 257 12.52 -4.39 -23.87
C LEU A 257 12.47 -4.73 -25.35
N GLN A 258 11.42 -4.28 -26.04
CA GLN A 258 11.27 -4.37 -27.50
C GLN A 258 10.79 -3.00 -27.98
N ALA A 259 11.37 -2.50 -29.07
CA ALA A 259 10.84 -1.31 -29.73
C ALA A 259 9.38 -1.53 -30.10
N ALA A 260 8.52 -0.54 -29.82
CA ALA A 260 7.09 -0.60 -30.07
C ALA A 260 6.76 -0.30 -31.52
#